data_e59af46ab8d17ba41c6133537464e093
#
_entry.id   e59af46ab8d17ba41c6133537464e093
#
_cell.length_a   1.000
_cell.length_b   1.000
_cell.length_c   1.000
_cell.angle_alpha   90.00
_cell.angle_beta   90.00
_cell.angle_gamma   90.00
#
_symmetry.space_group_name_H-M   'P 1'
#
loop_
_entity.id
_entity.type
_entity.pdbx_description
1 polymer ?
#
loop_
_entity_poly.entity_id
_entity_poly.type
_entity_poly.pdbx_seq_one_letter_code
_entity_poly.pdbx_strand_id
1 'polypeptide(L)'
;MIPLRDVIPSRTTPYITVTIILINAVAWMYEVSMPRQQLAVFLDIFGVVPADFVPTTLLTSMFLHGSWSHVIGNMWYLWIFGDNVEDRMGRLRYPIFYLLCGLLAGGVHALTNPSSAVPTVGASG
;
A
#
# COMPACT_ATOMS: atom_id res chain seq x y z
N MET A 1 -18.90 2.19 -11.05
CA MET A 1 -18.55 0.98 -11.81
C MET A 1 -17.08 0.65 -11.65
N ILE A 2 -16.78 -0.62 -11.38
CA ILE A 2 -15.39 -1.05 -11.22
C ILE A 2 -14.89 -1.61 -12.56
N PRO A 3 -13.85 -1.03 -13.17
CA PRO A 3 -13.34 -1.54 -14.43
C PRO A 3 -12.60 -2.87 -14.21
N LEU A 4 -12.80 -3.81 -15.12
CA LEU A 4 -12.10 -5.10 -15.09
C LEU A 4 -10.74 -5.00 -15.78
N ARG A 5 -10.59 -4.10 -16.72
CA ARG A 5 -9.33 -3.79 -17.36
C ARG A 5 -9.40 -2.40 -17.98
N ASP A 6 -8.23 -1.89 -18.29
CA ASP A 6 -8.05 -0.59 -18.87
C ASP A 6 -8.44 -0.59 -20.36
N VAL A 7 -8.89 0.56 -20.87
CA VAL A 7 -9.17 0.76 -22.29
C VAL A 7 -7.92 1.14 -23.10
N ILE A 8 -6.85 1.57 -22.42
CA ILE A 8 -5.59 1.95 -23.05
C ILE A 8 -4.63 0.76 -22.97
N PRO A 9 -4.19 0.19 -24.11
CA PRO A 9 -3.28 -0.93 -24.08
C PRO A 9 -1.91 -0.54 -23.54
N SER A 10 -1.32 -1.42 -22.78
CA SER A 10 0.04 -1.26 -22.24
C SER A 10 1.06 -1.53 -23.35
N ARG A 11 2.14 -0.73 -23.39
CA ARG A 11 3.22 -0.87 -24.36
C ARG A 11 4.33 -1.79 -23.90
N THR A 12 4.48 -1.93 -22.56
CA THR A 12 5.54 -2.72 -21.95
C THR A 12 4.97 -3.69 -20.94
N THR A 13 5.74 -4.70 -20.59
CA THR A 13 5.36 -5.62 -19.52
C THR A 13 5.43 -4.88 -18.18
N PRO A 14 4.37 -4.94 -17.34
CA PRO A 14 4.31 -4.16 -16.10
C PRO A 14 5.10 -4.82 -14.96
N TYR A 15 6.43 -4.89 -15.10
CA TYR A 15 7.28 -5.56 -14.12
C TYR A 15 7.23 -4.93 -12.74
N ILE A 16 7.22 -3.59 -12.66
CA ILE A 16 7.20 -2.88 -11.38
C ILE A 16 5.84 -3.06 -10.70
N THR A 17 4.75 -2.93 -11.46
CA THR A 17 3.40 -3.17 -10.96
C THR A 17 3.26 -4.58 -10.39
N VAL A 18 3.72 -5.59 -11.13
CA VAL A 18 3.70 -6.99 -10.66
C VAL A 18 4.54 -7.16 -9.40
N THR A 19 5.72 -6.54 -9.35
CA THR A 19 6.59 -6.61 -8.19
C THR A 19 5.93 -6.01 -6.95
N ILE A 20 5.30 -4.84 -7.08
CA ILE A 20 4.58 -4.19 -5.97
C ILE A 20 3.43 -5.08 -5.49
N ILE A 21 2.66 -5.65 -6.42
CA ILE A 21 1.56 -6.55 -6.09
C ILE A 21 2.08 -7.77 -5.32
N LEU A 22 3.18 -8.38 -5.78
CA LEU A 22 3.76 -9.54 -5.12
C LEU A 22 4.26 -9.20 -3.70
N ILE A 23 4.90 -8.05 -3.51
CA ILE A 23 5.35 -7.62 -2.20
C ILE A 23 4.15 -7.47 -1.25
N ASN A 24 3.08 -6.82 -1.72
CA ASN A 24 1.87 -6.66 -0.93
C ASN A 24 1.20 -8.00 -0.62
N ALA A 25 1.15 -8.91 -1.58
CA ALA A 25 0.56 -10.23 -1.40
C ALA A 25 1.34 -11.04 -0.36
N VAL A 26 2.68 -11.02 -0.41
CA VAL A 26 3.52 -11.72 0.56
C VAL A 26 3.34 -11.12 1.94
N ALA A 27 3.32 -9.78 2.06
CA ALA A 27 3.08 -9.11 3.33
C ALA A 27 1.72 -9.49 3.90
N TRP A 28 0.68 -9.54 3.07
CA TRP A 28 -0.67 -9.94 3.50
C TRP A 28 -0.71 -11.39 3.98
N MET A 29 -0.08 -12.31 3.25
CA MET A 29 -0.01 -13.70 3.68
C MET A 29 0.71 -13.85 5.02
N TYR A 30 1.74 -13.05 5.24
CA TYR A 30 2.42 -13.00 6.54
C TYR A 30 1.48 -12.49 7.64
N GLU A 31 0.71 -11.42 7.38
CA GLU A 31 -0.25 -10.88 8.33
C GLU A 31 -1.31 -11.93 8.72
N VAL A 32 -1.91 -12.62 7.75
CA VAL A 32 -2.98 -13.59 8.03
C VAL A 32 -2.46 -14.87 8.67
N SER A 33 -1.16 -15.14 8.61
CA SER A 33 -0.56 -16.30 9.26
C SER A 33 -0.35 -16.09 10.76
N MET A 34 -0.46 -14.85 11.25
CA MET A 34 -0.23 -14.53 12.66
C MET A 34 -1.47 -14.72 13.50
N PRO A 35 -1.35 -15.22 14.75
CA PRO A 35 -2.45 -15.16 15.72
C PRO A 35 -2.87 -13.71 15.97
N ARG A 36 -4.14 -13.53 16.39
CA ARG A 36 -4.72 -12.19 16.55
C ARG A 36 -3.90 -11.27 17.44
N GLN A 37 -3.38 -11.78 18.55
CA GLN A 37 -2.58 -10.99 19.49
C GLN A 37 -1.25 -10.54 18.88
N GLN A 38 -0.57 -11.44 18.16
CA GLN A 38 0.67 -11.09 17.46
C GLN A 38 0.42 -10.09 16.35
N LEU A 39 -0.67 -10.24 15.62
CA LEU A 39 -1.03 -9.32 14.55
C LEU A 39 -1.28 -7.91 15.10
N ALA A 40 -1.96 -7.78 16.24
CA ALA A 40 -2.20 -6.49 16.85
C ALA A 40 -0.88 -5.79 17.22
N VAL A 41 0.06 -6.50 17.80
CA VAL A 41 1.39 -5.95 18.11
C VAL A 41 2.16 -5.59 16.85
N PHE A 42 2.10 -6.45 15.83
CA PHE A 42 2.76 -6.20 14.54
C PHE A 42 2.24 -4.92 13.88
N LEU A 43 0.92 -4.71 13.87
CA LEU A 43 0.33 -3.51 13.29
C LEU A 43 0.66 -2.26 14.10
N ASP A 44 0.76 -2.36 15.43
CA ASP A 44 1.19 -1.24 16.27
C ASP A 44 2.64 -0.85 16.01
N ILE A 45 3.50 -1.80 15.68
CA ILE A 45 4.92 -1.54 15.41
C ILE A 45 5.13 -0.97 14.01
N PHE A 46 4.47 -1.54 13.00
CA PHE A 46 4.74 -1.26 11.59
C PHE A 46 3.68 -0.37 10.92
N GLY A 47 2.50 -0.24 11.50
CA GLY A 47 1.48 0.70 11.04
C GLY A 47 1.78 2.10 11.53
N VAL A 48 1.14 3.10 10.90
CA VAL A 48 1.24 4.49 11.35
C VAL A 48 0.30 4.69 12.53
N VAL A 49 0.87 4.92 13.72
CA VAL A 49 0.13 5.27 14.93
C VAL A 49 0.42 6.75 15.21
N PRO A 50 -0.49 7.67 14.87
CA PRO A 50 -0.20 9.12 14.98
C PRO A 50 0.18 9.57 16.38
N ALA A 51 -0.45 9.01 17.41
CA ALA A 51 -0.16 9.37 18.80
C ALA A 51 1.23 8.92 19.28
N ASP A 52 1.83 7.93 18.61
CA ASP A 52 3.16 7.40 18.88
C ASP A 52 3.90 7.24 17.55
N PHE A 53 4.15 8.35 16.89
CA PHE A 53 4.60 8.38 15.51
C PHE A 53 6.08 8.01 15.39
N VAL A 54 6.36 7.01 14.56
CA VAL A 54 7.71 6.59 14.16
C VAL A 54 7.83 6.78 12.66
N PRO A 55 8.77 7.63 12.16
CA PRO A 55 8.81 7.98 10.72
C PRO A 55 8.95 6.79 9.77
N THR A 56 9.67 5.74 10.15
CA THR A 56 9.83 4.56 9.30
C THR A 56 8.52 3.81 9.05
N THR A 57 7.51 4.00 9.90
CA THR A 57 6.19 3.39 9.70
C THR A 57 5.44 3.97 8.51
N LEU A 58 5.81 5.16 8.04
CA LEU A 58 5.27 5.69 6.80
C LEU A 58 5.55 4.76 5.62
N LEU A 59 6.73 4.16 5.60
CA LEU A 59 7.10 3.20 4.55
C LEU A 59 6.52 1.82 4.82
N THR A 60 6.70 1.28 6.01
CA THR A 60 6.27 -0.09 6.32
C THR A 60 4.77 -0.25 6.22
N SER A 61 3.99 0.75 6.67
CA SER A 61 2.53 0.70 6.62
C SER A 61 1.96 0.62 5.21
N MET A 62 2.69 1.08 4.20
CA MET A 62 2.21 1.09 2.82
C MET A 62 1.91 -0.32 2.28
N PHE A 63 2.62 -1.32 2.79
CA PHE A 63 2.53 -2.70 2.30
C PHE A 63 1.63 -3.58 3.17
N LEU A 64 1.07 -3.03 4.25
CA LEU A 64 0.18 -3.74 5.15
C LEU A 64 -1.28 -3.44 4.80
N HIS A 65 -2.17 -4.33 5.18
CA HIS A 65 -3.61 -4.21 4.90
C HIS A 65 -4.43 -4.62 6.10
N GLY A 66 -5.65 -4.07 6.21
CA GLY A 66 -6.53 -4.32 7.34
C GLY A 66 -7.56 -5.42 7.12
N SER A 67 -7.81 -5.81 5.86
CA SER A 67 -8.83 -6.81 5.53
C SER A 67 -8.59 -7.40 4.14
N TRP A 68 -9.24 -8.53 3.85
CA TRP A 68 -9.21 -9.14 2.52
C TRP A 68 -9.77 -8.22 1.44
N SER A 69 -10.88 -7.54 1.71
CA SER A 69 -11.46 -6.62 0.74
C SER A 69 -10.52 -5.45 0.44
N HIS A 70 -9.78 -4.98 1.44
CA HIS A 70 -8.82 -3.89 1.28
C HIS A 70 -7.67 -4.32 0.37
N VAL A 71 -7.06 -5.49 0.62
CA VAL A 71 -5.93 -5.95 -0.19
C VAL A 71 -6.38 -6.31 -1.61
N ILE A 72 -7.51 -6.97 -1.77
CA ILE A 72 -8.03 -7.35 -3.09
C ILE A 72 -8.36 -6.11 -3.90
N GLY A 73 -9.06 -5.14 -3.32
CA GLY A 73 -9.41 -3.90 -4.00
C GLY A 73 -8.20 -3.09 -4.43
N ASN A 74 -7.21 -2.94 -3.53
CA ASN A 74 -5.99 -2.20 -3.83
C ASN A 74 -5.18 -2.90 -4.94
N MET A 75 -5.04 -4.20 -4.88
CA MET A 75 -4.28 -4.94 -5.89
C MET A 75 -4.98 -4.95 -7.24
N TRP A 76 -6.31 -4.98 -7.23
CA TRP A 76 -7.09 -4.90 -8.47
C TRP A 76 -6.89 -3.55 -9.17
N TYR A 77 -7.04 -2.44 -8.44
CA TYR A 77 -6.79 -1.12 -9.00
C TYR A 77 -5.36 -0.97 -9.48
N LEU A 78 -4.42 -1.47 -8.72
CA LEU A 78 -3.01 -1.42 -9.09
C LEU A 78 -2.74 -2.22 -10.38
N TRP A 79 -3.38 -3.38 -10.53
CA TRP A 79 -3.26 -4.18 -11.75
C TRP A 79 -3.84 -3.47 -12.97
N ILE A 80 -5.02 -2.86 -12.82
CA ILE A 80 -5.72 -2.22 -13.95
C ILE A 80 -5.03 -0.93 -14.39
N PHE A 81 -4.63 -0.08 -13.45
CA PHE A 81 -4.10 1.25 -13.75
C PHE A 81 -2.59 1.34 -13.67
N GLY A 82 -1.95 0.49 -12.87
CA GLY A 82 -0.51 0.54 -12.67
C GLY A 82 0.29 0.27 -13.93
N ASP A 83 -0.17 -0.62 -14.81
CA ASP A 83 0.52 -0.93 -16.05
C ASP A 83 0.61 0.29 -16.97
N ASN A 84 -0.45 1.10 -17.05
CA ASN A 84 -0.45 2.33 -17.83
C ASN A 84 0.42 3.41 -17.18
N VAL A 85 0.37 3.54 -15.86
CA VAL A 85 1.21 4.50 -15.14
C VAL A 85 2.67 4.13 -15.31
N GLU A 86 3.00 2.86 -15.18
CA GLU A 86 4.36 2.37 -15.37
C GLU A 86 4.84 2.60 -16.81
N ASP A 87 3.97 2.34 -17.79
CA ASP A 87 4.29 2.48 -19.19
C ASP A 87 4.62 3.95 -19.56
N ARG A 88 3.91 4.90 -18.93
CA ARG A 88 4.10 6.33 -19.18
C ARG A 88 5.22 6.95 -18.36
N MET A 89 5.37 6.55 -17.09
CA MET A 89 6.37 7.11 -16.21
C MET A 89 7.74 6.44 -16.35
N GLY A 90 7.77 5.18 -16.77
CA GLY A 90 8.97 4.37 -16.83
C GLY A 90 9.22 3.62 -15.53
N ARG A 91 10.11 2.64 -15.61
CA ARG A 91 10.37 1.70 -14.52
C ARG A 91 11.12 2.30 -13.33
N LEU A 92 11.79 3.44 -13.53
CA LEU A 92 12.50 4.11 -12.45
C LEU A 92 11.61 5.12 -11.74
N ARG A 93 10.82 5.92 -12.48
CA ARG A 93 9.98 6.98 -11.93
C ARG A 93 8.77 6.43 -11.19
N TYR A 94 8.18 5.34 -11.70
CA TYR A 94 6.94 4.79 -11.13
C TYR A 94 7.10 4.33 -9.67
N PRO A 95 8.09 3.48 -9.30
CA PRO A 95 8.22 3.08 -7.91
C PRO A 95 8.50 4.26 -6.99
N ILE A 96 9.29 5.25 -7.44
CA ILE A 96 9.54 6.47 -6.67
C ILE A 96 8.24 7.23 -6.45
N PHE A 97 7.43 7.41 -7.49
CA PHE A 97 6.12 8.07 -7.41
C PHE A 97 5.18 7.32 -6.45
N TYR A 98 5.13 5.99 -6.56
CA TYR A 98 4.30 5.16 -5.68
C TYR A 98 4.68 5.35 -4.21
N LEU A 99 5.98 5.31 -3.91
CA LEU A 99 6.46 5.49 -2.54
C LEU A 99 6.18 6.90 -2.02
N LEU A 100 6.40 7.93 -2.85
CA LEU A 100 6.13 9.31 -2.45
C LEU A 100 4.64 9.54 -2.15
N CYS A 101 3.75 9.00 -2.97
CA CYS A 101 2.30 9.12 -2.73
C CYS A 101 1.90 8.46 -1.42
N GLY A 102 2.44 7.27 -1.13
CA GLY A 102 2.17 6.57 0.11
C GLY A 102 2.71 7.29 1.34
N LEU A 103 3.92 7.83 1.25
CA LEU A 103 4.53 8.60 2.32
C LEU A 103 3.72 9.88 2.61
N LEU A 104 3.27 10.58 1.57
CA LEU A 104 2.44 11.77 1.72
C LEU A 104 1.09 11.44 2.35
N ALA A 105 0.43 10.39 1.88
CA ALA A 105 -0.87 9.97 2.42
C ALA A 105 -0.76 9.61 3.91
N GLY A 106 0.25 8.84 4.30
CA GLY A 106 0.49 8.49 5.69
C GLY A 106 0.85 9.71 6.54
N GLY A 107 1.68 10.60 6.01
CA GLY A 107 2.08 11.84 6.69
C GLY A 107 0.90 12.77 6.95
N VAL A 108 0.04 12.98 5.93
CA VAL A 108 -1.16 13.80 6.08
C VAL A 108 -2.11 13.19 7.11
N HIS A 109 -2.30 11.88 7.07
CA HIS A 109 -3.13 11.18 8.06
C HIS A 109 -2.61 11.41 9.48
N ALA A 110 -1.29 11.26 9.69
CA ALA A 110 -0.69 11.47 11.02
C ALA A 110 -0.84 12.90 11.50
N LEU A 111 -0.67 13.90 10.60
CA LEU A 111 -0.79 15.31 10.95
C LEU A 111 -2.24 15.71 11.24
N THR A 112 -3.22 15.10 10.57
CA THR A 112 -4.63 15.44 10.77
C THR A 112 -5.30 14.65 11.89
N ASN A 113 -4.63 13.62 12.43
CA ASN A 113 -5.14 12.79 13.52
C ASN A 113 -4.07 12.57 14.60
N PRO A 114 -3.48 13.64 15.16
CA PRO A 114 -2.26 13.48 15.98
C PRO A 114 -2.47 12.75 17.30
N SER A 115 -3.70 12.63 17.78
CA SER A 115 -4.00 11.92 19.03
C SER A 115 -4.49 10.48 18.82
N SER A 116 -4.61 10.04 17.58
CA SER A 116 -5.11 8.69 17.29
C SER A 116 -4.10 7.62 17.70
N ALA A 117 -4.56 6.63 18.46
CA ALA A 117 -3.78 5.45 18.84
C ALA A 117 -4.08 4.24 17.94
N VAL A 118 -4.94 4.40 16.94
CA VAL A 118 -5.31 3.34 16.00
C VAL A 118 -4.30 3.28 14.88
N PRO A 119 -3.67 2.11 14.62
CA PRO A 119 -2.72 1.99 13.51
C PRO A 119 -3.41 2.12 12.16
N THR A 120 -2.78 2.87 11.25
CA THR A 120 -3.23 3.01 9.86
C THR A 120 -2.31 2.22 8.95
N VAL A 121 -2.90 1.47 8.02
CA VAL A 121 -2.16 0.62 7.08
C VAL A 121 -2.68 0.81 5.66
N GLY A 122 -1.83 0.46 4.69
CA GLY A 122 -2.14 0.54 3.27
C GLY A 122 -1.69 1.83 2.62
N ALA A 123 -1.32 1.74 1.34
CA ALA A 123 -0.82 2.89 0.58
C ALA A 123 -1.93 3.89 0.23
N SER A 124 -3.17 3.43 0.21
CA SER A 124 -4.32 4.28 -0.09
C SER A 124 -4.88 5.02 1.15
N GLY A 125 -4.34 4.74 2.31
CA GLY A 125 -4.80 5.36 3.55
C GLY A 125 -5.98 4.66 4.18
#